data_aacaced96c3d47d573328d2b0f5696ca
#
_entry.id   aacaced96c3d47d573328d2b0f5696ca
#
_cell.length_a   1.000
_cell.length_b   1.000
_cell.length_c   1.000
_cell.angle_alpha   90.00
_cell.angle_beta   90.00
_cell.angle_gamma   90.00
#
_symmetry.space_group_name_H-M   'P 1'
#
loop_
_entity.id
_entity.type
_entity.pdbx_description
1 polymer ?
#
loop_
_entity_poly.entity_id
_entity_poly.type
_entity_poly.pdbx_seq_one_letter_code
_entity_poly.pdbx_strand_id
1 'polypeptide(L)'
;LKDLEDAAALLKVADPLCTGRAITTSDDNGYLLDRTFRFNYYAVVATMARVYMWKGDKVNAALKAKEVISDSDCKWTSIDDIAIAEEKRDHTFTPEHIFRLRVEEMEKNIEYVFSITMAWATGYSFSVMDRDAAIIYPHATDWRGWNTRYGWSEDLGLSSSSIYRLPNKFWQYE
;
A
#
# COMPACT_ATOMS: atom_id res chain seq x y z
N LEU A 1 -18.78 5.64 15.26
CA LEU A 1 -18.70 4.19 15.33
C LEU A 1 -19.99 3.55 14.81
N LYS A 2 -21.15 4.06 15.23
CA LYS A 2 -22.46 3.52 14.80
C LYS A 2 -22.58 3.45 13.26
N ASP A 3 -22.20 4.49 12.55
CA ASP A 3 -22.27 4.51 11.08
C ASP A 3 -21.40 3.41 10.44
N LEU A 4 -20.26 3.09 11.07
CA LEU A 4 -19.40 2.00 10.62
C LEU A 4 -20.01 0.62 10.93
N GLU A 5 -20.70 0.49 12.06
CA GLU A 5 -21.41 -0.74 12.43
C GLU A 5 -22.57 -1.00 11.47
N ASP A 6 -23.35 0.04 11.16
CA ASP A 6 -24.45 -0.03 10.21
C ASP A 6 -23.93 -0.36 8.79
N ALA A 7 -22.84 0.29 8.37
CA ALA A 7 -22.20 0.00 7.08
C ALA A 7 -21.66 -1.44 7.01
N ALA A 8 -21.02 -1.93 8.08
CA ALA A 8 -20.52 -3.30 8.14
C ALA A 8 -21.67 -4.31 8.05
N ALA A 9 -22.78 -4.06 8.72
CA ALA A 9 -23.96 -4.95 8.66
C ALA A 9 -24.54 -5.05 7.25
N LEU A 10 -24.65 -3.93 6.54
CA LEU A 10 -25.13 -3.89 5.16
C LEU A 10 -24.16 -4.57 4.20
N LEU A 11 -22.88 -4.28 4.31
CA LEU A 11 -21.86 -4.84 3.43
C LEU A 11 -21.67 -6.35 3.65
N LYS A 12 -21.81 -6.84 4.88
CA LYS A 12 -21.65 -8.27 5.17
C LYS A 12 -22.56 -9.16 4.35
N VAL A 13 -23.74 -8.69 4.01
CA VAL A 13 -24.74 -9.45 3.24
C VAL A 13 -24.73 -9.11 1.74
N ALA A 14 -24.09 -8.02 1.34
CA ALA A 14 -24.13 -7.53 -0.02
C ALA A 14 -22.76 -7.55 -0.73
N ASP A 15 -21.66 -7.46 0.01
CA ASP A 15 -20.34 -7.38 -0.57
C ASP A 15 -19.89 -8.75 -1.12
N PRO A 16 -19.50 -8.84 -2.40
CA PRO A 16 -18.97 -10.06 -2.99
C PRO A 16 -17.80 -10.68 -2.22
N LEU A 17 -16.95 -9.87 -1.59
CA LEU A 17 -15.84 -10.35 -0.75
C LEU A 17 -16.31 -11.16 0.47
N CYS A 18 -17.52 -10.91 0.96
CA CYS A 18 -18.08 -11.63 2.10
C CYS A 18 -18.96 -12.79 1.66
N THR A 19 -19.67 -12.63 0.56
CA THR A 19 -20.67 -13.60 0.10
C THR A 19 -20.08 -14.69 -0.80
N GLY A 20 -18.84 -14.52 -1.26
CA GLY A 20 -18.21 -15.40 -2.25
C GLY A 20 -18.91 -15.39 -3.62
N ARG A 21 -19.77 -14.40 -3.88
CA ARG A 21 -20.47 -14.28 -5.14
C ARG A 21 -19.48 -13.97 -6.26
N ALA A 22 -19.39 -14.86 -7.23
CA ALA A 22 -18.66 -14.59 -8.45
C ALA A 22 -19.35 -13.45 -9.24
N ILE A 23 -18.60 -12.40 -9.54
CA ILE A 23 -19.05 -11.29 -10.34
C ILE A 23 -18.46 -11.45 -11.74
N THR A 24 -19.33 -11.42 -12.76
CA THR A 24 -18.92 -11.42 -14.16
C THR A 24 -18.91 -10.00 -14.72
N THR A 25 -18.22 -9.79 -15.83
CA THR A 25 -18.19 -8.48 -16.50
C THR A 25 -19.59 -8.04 -16.98
N SER A 26 -20.51 -8.97 -17.19
CA SER A 26 -21.91 -8.68 -17.53
C SER A 26 -22.74 -8.24 -16.33
N ASP A 27 -22.35 -8.65 -15.12
CA ASP A 27 -23.06 -8.28 -13.90
C ASP A 27 -22.53 -6.95 -13.32
N ASP A 28 -21.37 -6.51 -13.77
CA ASP A 28 -20.66 -5.37 -13.22
C ASP A 28 -20.79 -4.14 -14.12
N ASN A 29 -21.27 -3.07 -13.52
CA ASN A 29 -21.27 -1.73 -14.11
C ASN A 29 -20.03 -0.92 -13.70
N GLY A 30 -18.91 -1.58 -13.40
CA GLY A 30 -17.67 -0.98 -12.92
C GLY A 30 -17.60 -0.77 -11.40
N TYR A 31 -18.52 -1.38 -10.65
CA TYR A 31 -18.61 -1.18 -9.21
C TYR A 31 -18.28 -2.42 -8.38
N LEU A 32 -18.57 -3.62 -8.87
CA LEU A 32 -18.49 -4.85 -8.11
C LEU A 32 -17.26 -5.71 -8.43
N LEU A 33 -16.71 -5.60 -9.63
CA LEU A 33 -15.65 -6.49 -10.12
C LEU A 33 -14.36 -6.36 -9.33
N ASP A 34 -13.92 -5.13 -9.06
CA ASP A 34 -12.73 -4.86 -8.22
C ASP A 34 -13.11 -4.09 -6.97
N ARG A 35 -13.44 -4.84 -5.94
CA ARG A 35 -13.87 -4.28 -4.66
C ARG A 35 -12.76 -3.58 -3.89
N THR A 36 -11.50 -3.78 -4.24
CA THR A 36 -10.38 -3.09 -3.58
C THR A 36 -10.36 -1.59 -3.89
N PHE A 37 -10.92 -1.16 -5.02
CA PHE A 37 -11.10 0.25 -5.34
C PHE A 37 -12.36 0.88 -4.70
N ARG A 38 -13.08 0.15 -3.86
CA ARG A 38 -14.25 0.64 -3.17
C ARG A 38 -14.10 0.41 -1.68
N PHE A 39 -14.74 1.26 -0.88
CA PHE A 39 -14.75 1.09 0.56
C PHE A 39 -15.58 -0.15 0.88
N ASN A 40 -14.94 -1.30 0.88
CA ASN A 40 -15.51 -2.63 1.02
C ASN A 40 -15.70 -3.02 2.49
N TYR A 41 -16.27 -4.20 2.73
CA TYR A 41 -16.52 -4.70 4.08
C TYR A 41 -15.27 -4.67 4.97
N TYR A 42 -14.15 -5.22 4.49
CA TYR A 42 -12.91 -5.30 5.28
C TYR A 42 -12.27 -3.93 5.52
N ALA A 43 -12.47 -2.99 4.60
CA ALA A 43 -12.04 -1.60 4.81
C ALA A 43 -12.83 -0.93 5.94
N VAL A 44 -14.14 -1.19 6.02
CA VAL A 44 -14.99 -0.72 7.13
C VAL A 44 -14.53 -1.35 8.45
N VAL A 45 -14.33 -2.67 8.50
CA VAL A 45 -13.89 -3.39 9.70
C VAL A 45 -12.51 -2.93 10.16
N ALA A 46 -11.56 -2.71 9.23
CA ALA A 46 -10.25 -2.16 9.55
C ALA A 46 -10.35 -0.73 10.13
N THR A 47 -11.26 0.08 9.58
CA THR A 47 -11.53 1.42 10.12
C THR A 47 -12.14 1.35 11.51
N MET A 48 -13.04 0.39 11.77
CA MET A 48 -13.58 0.15 13.13
C MET A 48 -12.45 -0.20 14.12
N ALA A 49 -11.52 -1.06 13.74
CA ALA A 49 -10.36 -1.38 14.58
C ALA A 49 -9.57 -0.12 14.96
N ARG A 50 -9.31 0.77 14.00
CA ARG A 50 -8.65 2.06 14.27
C ARG A 50 -9.46 2.95 15.21
N VAL A 51 -10.77 3.05 15.00
CA VAL A 51 -11.66 3.85 15.88
C VAL A 51 -11.68 3.30 17.30
N TYR A 52 -11.73 1.98 17.49
CA TYR A 52 -11.63 1.35 18.80
C TYR A 52 -10.28 1.64 19.48
N MET A 53 -9.17 1.61 18.72
CA MET A 53 -7.86 2.01 19.25
C MET A 53 -7.86 3.46 19.74
N TRP A 54 -8.45 4.37 18.97
CA TRP A 54 -8.57 5.78 19.37
C TRP A 54 -9.42 5.98 20.63
N LYS A 55 -10.44 5.13 20.82
CA LYS A 55 -11.27 5.12 22.03
C LYS A 55 -10.59 4.46 23.25
N GLY A 56 -9.41 3.87 23.07
CA GLY A 56 -8.73 3.08 24.10
C GLY A 56 -9.32 1.68 24.32
N ASP A 57 -10.29 1.27 23.52
CA ASP A 57 -10.91 -0.05 23.57
C ASP A 57 -10.07 -1.08 22.79
N LYS A 58 -8.97 -1.50 23.41
CA LYS A 58 -8.00 -2.42 22.82
C LYS A 58 -8.58 -3.80 22.51
N VAL A 59 -9.58 -4.23 23.28
CA VAL A 59 -10.21 -5.56 23.11
C VAL A 59 -10.98 -5.60 21.78
N ASN A 60 -11.88 -4.65 21.56
CA ASN A 60 -12.64 -4.59 20.33
C ASN A 60 -11.77 -4.22 19.13
N ALA A 61 -10.74 -3.39 19.32
CA ALA A 61 -9.74 -3.12 18.29
C ALA A 61 -9.04 -4.41 17.81
N ALA A 62 -8.59 -5.25 18.75
CA ALA A 62 -7.93 -6.52 18.42
C ALA A 62 -8.89 -7.51 17.75
N LEU A 63 -10.14 -7.58 18.17
CA LEU A 63 -11.15 -8.44 17.55
C LEU A 63 -11.40 -8.04 16.09
N LYS A 64 -11.54 -6.74 15.83
CA LYS A 64 -11.76 -6.24 14.45
C LYS A 64 -10.52 -6.38 13.57
N ALA A 65 -9.33 -6.15 14.09
CA ALA A 65 -8.10 -6.40 13.37
C ALA A 65 -7.93 -7.89 13.02
N LYS A 66 -8.23 -8.79 13.97
CA LYS A 66 -8.17 -10.23 13.74
C LYS A 66 -9.15 -10.68 12.65
N GLU A 67 -10.37 -10.16 12.64
CA GLU A 67 -11.36 -10.44 11.61
C GLU A 67 -10.81 -10.11 10.20
N VAL A 68 -10.18 -8.94 10.03
CA VAL A 68 -9.56 -8.56 8.75
C VAL A 68 -8.42 -9.51 8.38
N ILE A 69 -7.53 -9.82 9.32
CA ILE A 69 -6.34 -10.66 9.06
C ILE A 69 -6.73 -12.10 8.71
N SER A 70 -7.79 -12.63 9.34
CA SER A 70 -8.17 -14.05 9.16
C SER A 70 -9.07 -14.26 7.94
N ASP A 71 -9.94 -13.32 7.65
CA ASP A 71 -11.09 -13.53 6.76
C ASP A 71 -10.96 -12.77 5.43
N SER A 72 -10.06 -11.78 5.33
CA SER A 72 -9.81 -11.09 4.08
C SER A 72 -8.88 -11.89 3.16
N ASP A 73 -9.02 -11.67 1.86
CA ASP A 73 -8.11 -12.23 0.86
C ASP A 73 -6.76 -11.51 0.78
N CYS A 74 -6.55 -10.50 1.62
CA CYS A 74 -5.29 -9.77 1.68
C CYS A 74 -4.15 -10.67 2.13
N LYS A 75 -3.08 -10.68 1.37
CA LYS A 75 -1.90 -11.51 1.63
C LYS A 75 -0.67 -10.63 1.74
N TRP A 76 0.24 -11.01 2.63
CA TRP A 76 1.56 -10.40 2.66
C TRP A 76 2.29 -10.69 1.35
N THR A 77 2.90 -9.68 0.78
CA THR A 77 3.76 -9.84 -0.40
C THR A 77 4.91 -10.76 -0.05
N SER A 78 5.12 -11.78 -0.87
CA SER A 78 6.18 -12.76 -0.64
C SER A 78 7.55 -12.20 -1.08
N ILE A 79 8.62 -12.83 -0.58
CA ILE A 79 9.96 -12.49 -1.03
C ILE A 79 10.16 -12.79 -2.53
N ASP A 80 9.49 -13.81 -3.02
CA ASP A 80 9.59 -14.21 -4.43
C ASP A 80 8.97 -13.14 -5.34
N ASP A 81 7.85 -12.53 -4.91
CA ASP A 81 7.21 -11.43 -5.63
C ASP A 81 8.10 -10.17 -5.67
N ILE A 82 8.89 -9.96 -4.62
CA ILE A 82 9.83 -8.83 -4.53
C ILE A 82 11.12 -9.12 -5.30
N ALA A 83 11.54 -10.39 -5.37
CA ALA A 83 12.80 -10.79 -6.01
C ALA A 83 12.72 -10.89 -7.54
N ILE A 84 11.53 -10.79 -8.14
CA ILE A 84 11.37 -10.78 -9.60
C ILE A 84 12.05 -9.57 -10.25
N ALA A 85 12.22 -9.63 -11.57
CA ALA A 85 12.81 -8.54 -12.34
C ALA A 85 12.07 -7.21 -12.08
N GLU A 86 12.83 -6.12 -12.04
CA GLU A 86 12.35 -4.81 -11.63
C GLU A 86 11.14 -4.34 -12.46
N GLU A 87 11.17 -4.59 -13.77
CA GLU A 87 10.08 -4.21 -14.69
C GLU A 87 8.76 -4.96 -14.42
N LYS A 88 8.82 -6.08 -13.71
CA LYS A 88 7.65 -6.91 -13.39
C LYS A 88 7.24 -6.83 -11.93
N ARG A 89 8.01 -6.09 -11.13
CA ARG A 89 7.78 -6.00 -9.69
C ARG A 89 6.62 -5.08 -9.37
N ASP A 90 5.72 -5.56 -8.53
CA ASP A 90 4.68 -4.70 -7.93
C ASP A 90 5.27 -3.91 -6.75
N HIS A 91 5.71 -2.69 -7.01
CA HIS A 91 6.28 -1.80 -6.00
C HIS A 91 5.23 -1.25 -5.04
N THR A 92 3.96 -1.39 -5.36
CA THR A 92 2.85 -0.92 -4.50
C THR A 92 2.36 -1.98 -3.54
N PHE A 93 2.83 -3.23 -3.68
CA PHE A 93 2.37 -4.36 -2.85
C PHE A 93 0.86 -4.54 -2.91
N THR A 94 0.31 -4.58 -4.11
CA THR A 94 -1.13 -4.70 -4.38
C THR A 94 -1.84 -5.80 -3.59
N PRO A 95 -1.26 -7.00 -3.36
CA PRO A 95 -1.89 -8.04 -2.56
C PRO A 95 -2.16 -7.66 -1.10
N GLU A 96 -1.44 -6.67 -0.55
CA GLU A 96 -1.61 -6.18 0.82
C GLU A 96 -2.71 -5.12 0.96
N HIS A 97 -3.29 -4.66 -0.15
CA HIS A 97 -4.27 -3.59 -0.13
C HIS A 97 -5.67 -4.09 0.20
N ILE A 98 -6.18 -3.73 1.36
CA ILE A 98 -7.60 -3.90 1.73
C ILE A 98 -8.46 -2.93 0.93
N PHE A 99 -7.97 -1.71 0.77
CA PHE A 99 -8.62 -0.62 0.04
C PHE A 99 -7.58 0.30 -0.58
N ARG A 100 -7.81 0.70 -1.82
CA ARG A 100 -6.95 1.63 -2.55
C ARG A 100 -7.78 2.63 -3.35
N LEU A 101 -7.22 3.80 -3.54
CA LEU A 101 -7.81 4.82 -4.40
C LEU A 101 -7.21 4.72 -5.80
N ARG A 102 -8.06 4.77 -6.81
CA ARG A 102 -7.61 5.02 -8.17
C ARG A 102 -7.50 6.54 -8.34
N VAL A 103 -6.28 7.01 -8.53
CA VAL A 103 -6.01 8.43 -8.82
C VAL A 103 -5.67 8.51 -10.30
N GLU A 104 -6.42 9.29 -11.04
CA GLU A 104 -6.16 9.56 -12.45
C GLU A 104 -4.85 10.35 -12.56
N GLU A 105 -4.03 10.01 -13.56
CA GLU A 105 -2.71 10.63 -13.76
C GLU A 105 -1.78 10.56 -12.54
N MET A 106 -1.97 9.58 -11.67
CA MET A 106 -1.14 9.39 -10.47
C MET A 106 0.34 9.28 -10.84
N GLU A 107 0.65 8.61 -11.94
CA GLU A 107 1.98 8.46 -12.49
C GLU A 107 2.68 9.80 -12.69
N LYS A 108 2.06 10.74 -13.40
CA LYS A 108 2.64 12.08 -13.63
C LYS A 108 2.93 12.84 -12.34
N ASN A 109 2.05 12.71 -11.35
CA ASN A 109 2.24 13.34 -10.05
C ASN A 109 3.36 12.68 -9.25
N ILE A 110 3.48 11.36 -9.34
CA ILE A 110 4.54 10.60 -8.67
C ILE A 110 5.87 10.83 -9.37
N GLU A 111 5.89 10.80 -10.69
CA GLU A 111 7.10 11.05 -11.49
C GLU A 111 7.73 12.38 -11.13
N TYR A 112 6.94 13.43 -10.99
CA TYR A 112 7.45 14.75 -10.62
C TYR A 112 8.21 14.78 -9.30
N VAL A 113 7.79 13.96 -8.33
CA VAL A 113 8.34 13.98 -6.98
C VAL A 113 9.36 12.87 -6.72
N PHE A 114 9.19 11.71 -7.37
CA PHE A 114 9.96 10.49 -7.11
C PHE A 114 10.83 10.03 -8.28
N SER A 115 10.82 10.76 -9.42
CA SER A 115 11.67 10.42 -10.56
C SER A 115 13.10 10.92 -10.38
N ILE A 116 14.06 10.06 -10.72
CA ILE A 116 15.49 10.42 -10.81
C ILE A 116 15.68 11.57 -11.79
N THR A 117 15.02 11.52 -12.94
CA THR A 117 15.11 12.54 -13.98
C THR A 117 14.66 13.91 -13.48
N MET A 118 13.55 13.94 -12.73
CA MET A 118 13.05 15.18 -12.15
C MET A 118 13.90 15.68 -11.00
N ALA A 119 14.47 14.79 -10.20
CA ALA A 119 15.43 15.16 -9.14
C ALA A 119 16.63 15.93 -9.72
N TRP A 120 17.18 15.47 -10.85
CA TRP A 120 18.24 16.16 -11.58
C TRP A 120 17.80 17.49 -12.20
N ALA A 121 16.62 17.53 -12.79
CA ALA A 121 16.13 18.69 -13.53
C ALA A 121 15.71 19.85 -12.62
N THR A 122 15.13 19.56 -11.46
CA THR A 122 14.49 20.56 -10.59
C THR A 122 15.19 20.77 -9.26
N GLY A 123 16.01 19.81 -8.83
CA GLY A 123 16.58 19.77 -7.47
C GLY A 123 15.55 19.46 -6.38
N TYR A 124 14.29 19.20 -6.74
CA TYR A 124 13.24 18.81 -5.83
C TYR A 124 12.95 17.32 -5.98
N SER A 125 13.12 16.57 -4.91
CA SER A 125 12.74 15.15 -4.84
C SER A 125 12.53 14.74 -3.39
N PHE A 126 11.73 13.69 -3.19
CA PHE A 126 11.63 13.01 -1.90
C PHE A 126 12.82 12.06 -1.69
N SER A 127 14.02 12.57 -1.86
CA SER A 127 15.25 11.82 -1.61
C SER A 127 15.63 11.80 -0.14
N VAL A 128 16.27 10.73 0.29
CA VAL A 128 16.77 10.54 1.64
C VAL A 128 18.27 10.26 1.58
N MET A 129 19.03 10.81 2.52
CA MET A 129 20.45 10.45 2.66
C MET A 129 20.59 9.03 3.20
N ASP A 130 21.57 8.28 2.71
CA ASP A 130 21.89 6.93 3.17
C ASP A 130 21.96 6.80 4.70
N ARG A 131 22.62 7.73 5.36
CA ARG A 131 22.76 7.73 6.82
C ARG A 131 21.41 7.81 7.55
N ASP A 132 20.48 8.58 6.99
CA ASP A 132 19.17 8.81 7.59
C ASP A 132 18.24 7.60 7.33
N ALA A 133 18.32 7.00 6.13
CA ALA A 133 17.65 5.76 5.83
C ALA A 133 18.10 4.61 6.76
N ALA A 134 19.39 4.51 7.06
CA ALA A 134 19.92 3.51 7.98
C ALA A 134 19.42 3.71 9.44
N ILE A 135 19.13 4.94 9.84
CA ILE A 135 18.53 5.22 11.16
C ILE A 135 17.05 4.79 11.17
N ILE A 136 16.31 5.07 10.10
CA ILE A 136 14.88 4.73 9.99
C ILE A 136 14.68 3.21 9.88
N TYR A 137 15.57 2.53 9.15
CA TYR A 137 15.51 1.09 8.88
C TYR A 137 16.80 0.39 9.34
N PRO A 138 17.00 0.23 10.66
CA PRO A 138 18.28 -0.27 11.21
C PRO A 138 18.50 -1.78 10.98
N HIS A 139 17.46 -2.53 10.60
CA HIS A 139 17.53 -3.98 10.44
C HIS A 139 17.87 -4.36 9.00
N ALA A 140 18.96 -5.09 8.81
CA ALA A 140 19.40 -5.53 7.49
C ALA A 140 18.42 -6.49 6.78
N THR A 141 17.51 -7.11 7.54
CA THR A 141 16.45 -7.98 7.03
C THR A 141 15.17 -7.26 6.66
N ASP A 142 15.07 -5.96 6.95
CA ASP A 142 13.91 -5.16 6.56
C ASP A 142 14.03 -4.81 5.07
N TRP A 143 13.06 -5.25 4.28
CA TRP A 143 13.05 -5.04 2.83
C TRP A 143 12.91 -3.58 2.42
N ARG A 144 12.38 -2.76 3.30
CA ARG A 144 12.34 -1.31 3.14
C ARG A 144 13.68 -0.66 3.45
N GLY A 145 14.60 -1.44 4.02
CA GLY A 145 15.93 -1.00 4.37
C GLY A 145 16.76 -0.66 3.13
N TRP A 146 17.57 0.36 3.24
CA TRP A 146 18.40 0.83 2.13
C TRP A 146 19.45 -0.19 1.67
N ASN A 147 19.77 -1.17 2.50
CA ASN A 147 20.67 -2.28 2.17
C ASN A 147 20.08 -3.25 1.14
N THR A 148 18.78 -3.20 0.92
CA THR A 148 18.11 -4.06 -0.04
C THR A 148 17.92 -3.28 -1.33
N ARG A 149 18.40 -3.84 -2.44
CA ARG A 149 18.19 -3.27 -3.78
C ARG A 149 16.73 -3.07 -4.18
N TYR A 150 15.81 -3.45 -3.31
CA TYR A 150 14.36 -3.40 -3.55
C TYR A 150 13.68 -2.18 -2.95
N GLY A 151 14.22 -1.62 -1.87
CA GLY A 151 13.60 -0.51 -1.15
C GLY A 151 13.93 0.88 -1.69
N TRP A 152 15.11 1.02 -2.31
CA TRP A 152 15.65 2.33 -2.69
C TRP A 152 16.34 2.30 -4.05
N SER A 153 16.38 3.44 -4.72
CA SER A 153 17.12 3.64 -5.97
C SER A 153 18.65 3.54 -5.73
N GLU A 154 19.39 3.53 -6.82
CA GLU A 154 20.83 3.82 -6.79
C GLU A 154 21.08 5.26 -6.32
N ASP A 155 22.35 5.59 -6.08
CA ASP A 155 22.75 6.96 -5.74
C ASP A 155 22.32 7.93 -6.85
N LEU A 156 21.63 8.99 -6.45
CA LEU A 156 21.17 10.03 -7.38
C LEU A 156 22.31 10.94 -7.86
N GLY A 157 23.52 10.84 -7.26
CA GLY A 157 24.65 11.69 -7.63
C GLY A 157 24.44 13.19 -7.41
N LEU A 158 23.50 13.56 -6.54
CA LEU A 158 23.18 14.96 -6.24
C LEU A 158 24.28 15.68 -5.45
N SER A 159 25.20 14.94 -4.86
CA SER A 159 26.30 15.47 -4.05
C SER A 159 27.52 14.57 -4.15
N SER A 160 28.70 15.16 -4.18
CA SER A 160 29.98 14.43 -4.12
C SER A 160 30.33 13.90 -2.73
N SER A 161 29.65 14.35 -1.69
CA SER A 161 29.95 14.03 -0.30
C SER A 161 28.87 13.22 0.40
N SER A 162 27.71 13.05 -0.20
CA SER A 162 26.57 12.34 0.40
C SER A 162 25.79 11.59 -0.65
N ILE A 163 25.41 10.36 -0.33
CA ILE A 163 24.57 9.51 -1.18
C ILE A 163 23.11 9.83 -0.90
N TYR A 164 22.36 10.11 -1.94
CA TYR A 164 20.92 10.35 -1.91
C TYR A 164 20.20 9.29 -2.72
N ARG A 165 19.10 8.78 -2.20
CA ARG A 165 18.28 7.75 -2.83
C ARG A 165 16.81 8.09 -2.77
N LEU A 166 16.05 7.59 -3.73
CA LEU A 166 14.60 7.66 -3.78
C LEU A 166 13.99 6.34 -3.27
N PRO A 167 12.86 6.38 -2.54
CA PRO A 167 12.13 5.17 -2.21
C PRO A 167 11.45 4.59 -3.46
N ASN A 168 11.73 3.32 -3.74
CA ASN A 168 11.16 2.61 -4.90
C ASN A 168 9.67 2.26 -4.73
N LYS A 169 9.14 2.38 -3.54
CA LYS A 169 7.74 2.04 -3.23
C LYS A 169 6.70 2.73 -4.12
N PHE A 170 7.01 3.90 -4.61
CA PHE A 170 6.06 4.71 -5.38
C PHE A 170 6.33 4.67 -6.89
N TRP A 171 7.32 3.90 -7.33
CA TRP A 171 7.67 3.75 -8.73
C TRP A 171 7.18 2.39 -9.23
N GLN A 172 6.34 2.40 -10.24
CA GLN A 172 5.84 1.21 -10.92
C GLN A 172 6.19 1.31 -12.39
N TYR A 173 6.81 0.29 -12.94
CA TYR A 173 6.97 0.16 -14.39
C TYR A 173 5.63 -0.22 -15.04
N GLU A 174 5.32 0.35 -16.19
CA GLU A 174 4.16 0.01 -17.00
C GLU A 174 4.25 -1.40 -17.63
#